data_6d1956b3c15080d3159fa907d91933e8
#
_entry.id   6d1956b3c15080d3159fa907d91933e8
#
_cell.length_a   1.000
_cell.length_b   1.000
_cell.length_c   1.000
_cell.angle_alpha   90.00
_cell.angle_beta   90.00
_cell.angle_gamma   90.00
#
_symmetry.space_group_name_H-M   'P 1'
#
loop_
_entity.id
_entity.type
_entity.pdbx_description
1 polymer ?
#
loop_
_entity_poly.entity_id
_entity_poly.type
_entity_poly.pdbx_seq_one_letter_code
_entity_poly.pdbx_strand_id
1 'polypeptide(L)'
;MQFRNTLTLLPLLLTSTLAIQVTYDPGYDNAARSLSAVSCSNGPNGLETRFPQYKVQGDLPTFARIGGASTIAGWNSPNCGTCYTLIYQGVSINILAIDAAATGFNIAESAMNTLTNGRAVELGNIDADWTLVTPEECGLPAEEVVSPCKA
;
A
#
# COMPACT_ATOMS: atom_id res chain seq x y z
N MET A 1 -12.86 -16.82 58.42
CA MET A 1 -12.95 -17.06 56.96
C MET A 1 -12.12 -16.00 56.27
N GLN A 2 -10.95 -16.38 55.74
CA GLN A 2 -10.07 -15.44 55.01
C GLN A 2 -10.30 -15.65 53.50
N PHE A 3 -10.81 -14.64 52.82
CA PHE A 3 -10.92 -14.62 51.37
C PHE A 3 -9.55 -14.26 50.78
N ARG A 4 -8.89 -15.20 50.14
CA ARG A 4 -7.67 -14.94 49.34
C ARG A 4 -8.09 -14.44 47.97
N ASN A 5 -7.93 -13.12 47.72
CA ASN A 5 -8.02 -12.54 46.37
C ASN A 5 -6.80 -12.97 45.58
N THR A 6 -6.98 -13.91 44.67
CA THR A 6 -5.97 -14.22 43.64
C THR A 6 -6.10 -13.21 42.50
N LEU A 7 -5.17 -12.24 42.44
CA LEU A 7 -5.05 -11.28 41.32
C LEU A 7 -4.42 -12.02 40.14
N THR A 8 -5.23 -12.36 39.15
CA THR A 8 -4.74 -12.99 37.90
C THR A 8 -4.18 -11.89 37.01
N LEU A 9 -2.85 -11.80 36.90
CA LEU A 9 -2.16 -10.93 35.92
C LEU A 9 -2.30 -11.56 34.53
N LEU A 10 -3.10 -10.94 33.68
CA LEU A 10 -3.19 -11.29 32.26
C LEU A 10 -1.91 -10.76 31.58
N PRO A 11 -1.13 -11.60 30.86
CA PRO A 11 0.02 -11.10 30.12
C PRO A 11 -0.45 -10.24 28.95
N LEU A 12 -0.05 -8.97 28.94
CA LEU A 12 -0.24 -8.05 27.82
C LEU A 12 0.73 -8.49 26.72
N LEU A 13 0.22 -9.14 25.67
CA LEU A 13 0.99 -9.46 24.47
C LEU A 13 1.27 -8.14 23.73
N LEU A 14 2.47 -7.58 23.91
CA LEU A 14 3.00 -6.51 23.09
C LEU A 14 3.28 -7.08 21.69
N THR A 15 2.39 -6.86 20.75
CA THR A 15 2.67 -7.05 19.34
C THR A 15 3.63 -5.94 18.90
N SER A 16 4.90 -6.29 18.71
CA SER A 16 5.87 -5.37 18.08
C SER A 16 5.50 -5.21 16.62
N THR A 17 4.86 -4.11 16.25
CA THR A 17 4.75 -3.68 14.86
C THR A 17 6.14 -3.20 14.43
N LEU A 18 6.68 -3.80 13.37
CA LEU A 18 7.93 -3.33 12.77
C LEU A 18 7.58 -2.12 11.90
N ALA A 19 7.98 -0.93 12.37
CA ALA A 19 7.86 0.29 11.59
C ALA A 19 8.71 0.17 10.31
N ILE A 20 8.16 0.65 9.19
CA ILE A 20 8.81 0.63 7.89
C ILE A 20 9.01 2.06 7.39
N GLN A 21 10.12 2.30 6.71
CA GLN A 21 10.41 3.60 6.12
C GLN A 21 9.42 3.93 5.00
N VAL A 22 8.87 5.13 5.02
CA VAL A 22 8.03 5.70 3.96
C VAL A 22 8.66 7.01 3.49
N THR A 23 8.92 7.08 2.21
CA THR A 23 9.38 8.27 1.48
C THR A 23 8.31 8.73 0.49
N TYR A 24 8.53 9.85 -0.20
CA TYR A 24 7.59 10.29 -1.23
C TYR A 24 8.30 10.69 -2.54
N ASP A 25 7.53 10.63 -3.64
CA ASP A 25 7.93 11.09 -4.97
C ASP A 25 6.74 11.82 -5.63
N PRO A 26 6.88 13.14 -5.94
CA PRO A 26 5.85 13.91 -6.64
C PRO A 26 5.46 13.34 -8.01
N GLY A 27 6.29 12.47 -8.59
CA GLY A 27 5.97 11.78 -9.85
C GLY A 27 4.71 10.92 -9.76
N TYR A 28 4.36 10.45 -8.58
CA TYR A 28 3.11 9.72 -8.35
C TYR A 28 1.88 10.63 -8.22
N ASP A 29 2.05 11.95 -8.11
CA ASP A 29 0.95 12.93 -8.14
C ASP A 29 0.56 13.35 -9.57
N ASN A 30 1.34 12.93 -10.59
CA ASN A 30 1.04 13.25 -11.97
C ASN A 30 -0.04 12.30 -12.55
N ALA A 31 -1.29 12.76 -12.59
CA ALA A 31 -2.40 11.98 -13.12
C ALA A 31 -2.20 11.51 -14.57
N ALA A 32 -1.49 12.28 -15.40
CA ALA A 32 -1.25 11.95 -16.80
C ALA A 32 -0.04 11.00 -17.02
N ARG A 33 0.72 10.66 -15.98
CA ARG A 33 1.85 9.74 -16.12
C ARG A 33 1.34 8.35 -16.50
N SER A 34 1.88 7.80 -17.59
CA SER A 34 1.53 6.47 -18.08
C SER A 34 1.88 5.39 -17.06
N LEU A 35 1.01 4.38 -16.92
CA LEU A 35 1.32 3.17 -16.15
C LEU A 35 2.43 2.34 -16.79
N SER A 36 2.72 2.54 -18.08
CA SER A 36 3.89 1.93 -18.73
C SER A 36 5.24 2.43 -18.16
N ALA A 37 5.24 3.50 -17.37
CA ALA A 37 6.43 4.07 -16.74
C ALA A 37 6.74 3.51 -15.34
N VAL A 38 5.95 2.54 -14.85
CA VAL A 38 6.13 1.91 -13.54
C VAL A 38 6.32 0.41 -13.67
N SER A 39 6.81 -0.26 -12.63
CA SER A 39 7.11 -1.70 -12.66
C SER A 39 5.86 -2.56 -12.88
N CYS A 40 4.72 -2.13 -12.38
CA CYS A 40 3.43 -2.84 -12.52
C CYS A 40 2.65 -2.47 -13.79
N SER A 41 3.36 -2.21 -14.90
CA SER A 41 2.79 -1.81 -16.19
C SER A 41 2.02 -2.94 -16.86
N ASN A 42 2.67 -3.66 -17.73
CA ASN A 42 2.14 -4.79 -18.51
C ASN A 42 2.69 -6.13 -17.99
N GLY A 43 2.49 -7.22 -18.76
CA GLY A 43 2.78 -8.58 -18.30
C GLY A 43 1.59 -9.19 -17.54
N PRO A 44 1.59 -10.50 -17.29
CA PRO A 44 0.47 -11.19 -16.64
C PRO A 44 0.03 -10.57 -15.30
N ASN A 45 0.96 -10.06 -14.52
CA ASN A 45 0.69 -9.43 -13.22
C ASN A 45 0.52 -7.90 -13.32
N GLY A 46 0.73 -7.31 -14.50
CA GLY A 46 0.68 -5.86 -14.70
C GLY A 46 -0.73 -5.29 -14.66
N LEU A 47 -0.86 -4.08 -14.16
CA LEU A 47 -2.16 -3.41 -13.99
C LEU A 47 -2.82 -3.10 -15.34
N GLU A 48 -2.05 -2.73 -16.38
CA GLU A 48 -2.59 -2.49 -17.73
C GLU A 48 -3.12 -3.75 -18.41
N THR A 49 -2.62 -4.93 -18.01
CA THR A 49 -3.07 -6.22 -18.53
C THR A 49 -4.29 -6.73 -17.78
N ARG A 50 -4.25 -6.69 -16.47
CA ARG A 50 -5.34 -7.15 -15.59
C ARG A 50 -6.55 -6.23 -15.65
N PHE A 51 -6.32 -4.93 -15.82
CA PHE A 51 -7.33 -3.88 -15.83
C PHE A 51 -7.13 -2.95 -17.05
N PRO A 52 -7.54 -3.37 -18.26
CA PRO A 52 -7.23 -2.65 -19.51
C PRO A 52 -7.77 -1.22 -19.59
N GLN A 53 -8.70 -0.85 -18.72
CA GLN A 53 -9.23 0.52 -18.59
C GLN A 53 -8.22 1.50 -17.94
N TYR A 54 -7.22 1.01 -17.19
CA TYR A 54 -6.21 1.85 -16.55
C TYR A 54 -5.00 2.05 -17.47
N LYS A 55 -4.73 3.27 -17.90
CA LYS A 55 -3.62 3.64 -18.79
C LYS A 55 -2.67 4.64 -18.17
N VAL A 56 -3.21 5.53 -17.34
CA VAL A 56 -2.45 6.56 -16.62
C VAL A 56 -2.71 6.45 -15.13
N GLN A 57 -1.84 7.05 -14.33
CA GLN A 57 -1.98 7.02 -12.86
C GLN A 57 -3.34 7.56 -12.39
N GLY A 58 -3.87 8.58 -13.08
CA GLY A 58 -5.17 9.18 -12.78
C GLY A 58 -6.38 8.27 -13.01
N ASP A 59 -6.23 7.17 -13.74
CA ASP A 59 -7.30 6.18 -13.95
C ASP A 59 -7.44 5.23 -12.75
N LEU A 60 -6.43 5.18 -11.89
CA LEU A 60 -6.43 4.28 -10.73
C LEU A 60 -7.44 4.75 -9.67
N PRO A 61 -8.23 3.83 -9.08
CA PRO A 61 -9.34 4.21 -8.20
C PRO A 61 -8.90 4.95 -6.93
N THR A 62 -7.67 4.76 -6.50
CA THR A 62 -7.10 5.42 -5.30
C THR A 62 -6.20 6.60 -5.61
N PHE A 63 -6.11 7.03 -6.87
CA PHE A 63 -5.27 8.19 -7.21
C PHE A 63 -5.56 9.42 -6.31
N ALA A 64 -4.57 10.08 -5.67
CA ALA A 64 -3.13 9.83 -5.73
C ALA A 64 -2.58 9.02 -4.53
N ARG A 65 -3.34 8.10 -3.94
CA ARG A 65 -2.85 7.17 -2.89
C ARG A 65 -2.25 5.93 -3.56
N ILE A 66 -1.14 6.16 -4.26
CA ILE A 66 -0.37 5.17 -5.03
C ILE A 66 1.12 5.32 -4.74
N GLY A 67 1.91 4.32 -5.09
CA GLY A 67 3.36 4.41 -4.96
C GLY A 67 4.08 3.10 -5.20
N GLY A 68 5.37 3.11 -4.89
CA GLY A 68 6.24 1.93 -4.87
C GLY A 68 6.25 1.24 -3.51
N ALA A 69 6.45 -0.08 -3.53
CA ALA A 69 6.65 -0.90 -2.35
C ALA A 69 7.86 -1.83 -2.52
N SER A 70 8.61 -2.06 -1.45
CA SER A 70 9.78 -2.96 -1.49
C SER A 70 9.43 -4.43 -1.69
N THR A 71 8.15 -4.79 -1.55
CA THR A 71 7.61 -6.11 -1.87
C THR A 71 7.49 -6.35 -3.38
N ILE A 72 7.50 -5.29 -4.20
CA ILE A 72 7.51 -5.38 -5.66
C ILE A 72 8.97 -5.45 -6.12
N ALA A 73 9.36 -6.64 -6.58
CA ALA A 73 10.74 -6.90 -7.01
C ALA A 73 11.11 -6.21 -8.34
N GLY A 74 10.14 -5.76 -9.11
CA GLY A 74 10.31 -5.11 -10.41
C GLY A 74 9.15 -5.42 -11.37
N TRP A 75 9.43 -5.30 -12.68
CA TRP A 75 8.45 -5.57 -13.72
C TRP A 75 7.82 -6.96 -13.56
N ASN A 76 6.50 -7.02 -13.76
CA ASN A 76 5.69 -8.24 -13.69
C ASN A 76 5.74 -8.98 -12.34
N SER A 77 6.08 -8.27 -11.25
CA SER A 77 6.04 -8.86 -9.91
C SER A 77 4.64 -9.38 -9.57
N PRO A 78 4.51 -10.57 -8.94
CA PRO A 78 3.22 -11.07 -8.46
C PRO A 78 2.59 -10.17 -7.38
N ASN A 79 3.35 -9.27 -6.79
CA ASN A 79 2.87 -8.30 -5.80
C ASN A 79 2.37 -6.99 -6.42
N CYS A 80 2.31 -6.88 -7.76
CA CYS A 80 1.72 -5.74 -8.44
C CYS A 80 0.23 -5.59 -8.10
N GLY A 81 -0.18 -4.39 -7.69
CA GLY A 81 -1.56 -4.11 -7.31
C GLY A 81 -1.93 -4.56 -5.89
N THR A 82 -0.96 -4.88 -5.05
CA THR A 82 -1.22 -5.09 -3.62
C THR A 82 -1.63 -3.79 -2.95
N CYS A 83 -2.51 -3.89 -1.96
CA CYS A 83 -2.96 -2.76 -1.16
C CYS A 83 -2.39 -2.85 0.25
N TYR A 84 -1.90 -1.72 0.76
CA TYR A 84 -1.33 -1.59 2.09
C TYR A 84 -1.99 -0.45 2.85
N THR A 85 -2.37 -0.70 4.09
CA THR A 85 -2.69 0.35 5.03
C THR A 85 -1.39 0.83 5.69
N LEU A 86 -1.11 2.12 5.60
CA LEU A 86 -0.02 2.79 6.33
C LEU A 86 -0.60 3.60 7.48
N ILE A 87 0.04 3.55 8.64
CA ILE A 87 -0.41 4.23 9.85
C ILE A 87 0.75 5.04 10.43
N TYR A 88 0.53 6.34 10.60
CA TYR A 88 1.50 7.25 11.20
C TYR A 88 0.81 8.20 12.17
N GLN A 89 1.22 8.18 13.43
CA GLN A 89 0.68 9.05 14.51
C GLN A 89 -0.86 9.06 14.57
N GLY A 90 -1.48 7.89 14.40
CA GLY A 90 -2.93 7.73 14.44
C GLY A 90 -3.68 8.07 13.14
N VAL A 91 -2.99 8.57 12.12
CA VAL A 91 -3.55 8.75 10.77
C VAL A 91 -3.31 7.49 9.96
N SER A 92 -4.34 7.02 9.25
CA SER A 92 -4.31 5.80 8.44
C SER A 92 -4.76 6.09 7.01
N ILE A 93 -4.00 5.58 6.02
CA ILE A 93 -4.36 5.65 4.61
C ILE A 93 -4.08 4.31 3.92
N ASN A 94 -4.85 3.99 2.87
CA ASN A 94 -4.57 2.86 2.01
C ASN A 94 -3.76 3.32 0.79
N ILE A 95 -2.71 2.56 0.46
CA ILE A 95 -1.81 2.81 -0.68
C ILE A 95 -1.84 1.61 -1.62
N LEU A 96 -2.13 1.86 -2.89
CA LEU A 96 -2.01 0.88 -3.96
C LEU A 96 -0.56 0.84 -4.46
N ALA A 97 0.06 -0.33 -4.37
CA ALA A 97 1.44 -0.53 -4.83
C ALA A 97 1.47 -0.80 -6.35
N ILE A 98 2.07 0.13 -7.09
CA ILE A 98 2.15 0.12 -8.55
C ILE A 98 3.59 0.07 -9.09
N ASP A 99 4.58 0.21 -8.20
CA ASP A 99 5.99 0.28 -8.58
C ASP A 99 6.88 -0.38 -7.52
N ALA A 100 8.13 -0.63 -7.88
CA ALA A 100 9.16 -1.06 -6.95
C ALA A 100 9.66 0.12 -6.11
N ALA A 101 10.02 -0.16 -4.85
CA ALA A 101 10.79 0.75 -4.01
C ALA A 101 12.01 0.03 -3.46
N ALA A 102 13.14 0.74 -3.30
CA ALA A 102 14.37 0.15 -2.78
C ALA A 102 14.21 -0.34 -1.34
N THR A 103 13.46 0.42 -0.53
CA THR A 103 13.14 0.07 0.86
C THR A 103 11.73 0.58 1.18
N GLY A 104 11.00 -0.16 2.02
CA GLY A 104 9.70 0.25 2.52
C GLY A 104 8.72 0.69 1.45
N PHE A 105 8.27 1.94 1.53
CA PHE A 105 7.34 2.55 0.58
C PHE A 105 7.87 3.89 0.06
N ASN A 106 7.55 4.19 -1.20
CA ASN A 106 7.79 5.49 -1.83
C ASN A 106 6.47 5.94 -2.48
N ILE A 107 5.73 6.81 -1.80
CA ILE A 107 4.34 7.15 -2.14
C ILE A 107 4.22 8.54 -2.77
N ALA A 108 3.04 8.86 -3.34
CA ALA A 108 2.76 10.21 -3.80
C ALA A 108 2.95 11.24 -2.67
N GLU A 109 3.42 12.45 -3.01
CA GLU A 109 3.61 13.52 -2.01
C GLU A 109 2.28 13.91 -1.35
N SER A 110 1.18 13.95 -2.11
CA SER A 110 -0.15 14.23 -1.57
C SER A 110 -0.62 13.15 -0.59
N ALA A 111 -0.30 11.88 -0.85
CA ALA A 111 -0.57 10.78 0.06
C ALA A 111 0.26 10.91 1.35
N MET A 112 1.55 11.24 1.22
CA MET A 112 2.43 11.52 2.35
C MET A 112 1.95 12.72 3.16
N ASN A 113 1.46 13.78 2.51
CA ASN A 113 0.86 14.94 3.17
C ASN A 113 -0.41 14.56 3.93
N THR A 114 -1.25 13.68 3.38
CA THR A 114 -2.42 13.16 4.11
C THR A 114 -1.98 12.42 5.38
N LEU A 115 -0.96 11.57 5.28
CA LEU A 115 -0.46 10.78 6.39
C LEU A 115 0.22 11.63 7.47
N THR A 116 0.83 12.76 7.09
CA THR A 116 1.64 13.61 7.96
C THR A 116 1.02 14.98 8.31
N ASN A 117 -0.28 15.17 7.99
CA ASN A 117 -0.96 16.45 8.18
C ASN A 117 -0.25 17.63 7.46
N GLY A 118 0.14 17.43 6.19
CA GLY A 118 0.77 18.45 5.35
C GLY A 118 2.28 18.63 5.54
N ARG A 119 2.96 17.70 6.21
CA ARG A 119 4.37 17.83 6.57
C ARG A 119 5.31 16.95 5.74
N ALA A 120 4.88 16.47 4.55
CA ALA A 120 5.70 15.59 3.72
C ALA A 120 7.08 16.17 3.42
N VAL A 121 7.13 17.40 2.93
CA VAL A 121 8.39 18.09 2.56
C VAL A 121 9.26 18.39 3.78
N GLU A 122 8.65 18.78 4.90
CA GLU A 122 9.38 19.06 6.16
C GLU A 122 10.05 17.79 6.70
N LEU A 123 9.34 16.65 6.70
CA LEU A 123 9.83 15.41 7.28
C LEU A 123 10.74 14.64 6.33
N GLY A 124 10.49 14.72 5.01
CA GLY A 124 11.22 13.97 3.97
C GLY A 124 10.95 12.47 3.98
N ASN A 125 11.05 11.83 5.13
CA ASN A 125 10.69 10.44 5.38
C ASN A 125 10.12 10.26 6.78
N ILE A 126 9.40 9.15 6.99
CA ILE A 126 8.83 8.75 8.27
C ILE A 126 9.01 7.24 8.46
N ASP A 127 8.90 6.78 9.70
CA ASP A 127 8.70 5.39 10.03
C ASP A 127 7.21 5.18 10.37
N ALA A 128 6.52 4.36 9.60
CA ALA A 128 5.09 4.09 9.73
C ALA A 128 4.83 2.60 10.01
N ASP A 129 3.76 2.31 10.74
CA ASP A 129 3.23 0.96 10.81
C ASP A 129 2.51 0.63 9.49
N TRP A 130 2.46 -0.65 9.14
CA TRP A 130 1.83 -1.07 7.92
C TRP A 130 1.12 -2.42 8.05
N THR A 131 0.12 -2.63 7.22
CA THR A 131 -0.63 -3.89 7.13
C THR A 131 -0.98 -4.16 5.68
N LEU A 132 -0.81 -5.41 5.23
CA LEU A 132 -1.34 -5.87 3.96
C LEU A 132 -2.86 -6.02 4.09
N VAL A 133 -3.59 -5.45 3.14
CA VAL A 133 -5.05 -5.55 3.06
C VAL A 133 -5.46 -6.04 1.67
N THR A 134 -6.74 -6.32 1.48
CA THR A 134 -7.20 -6.82 0.18
C THR A 134 -7.14 -5.72 -0.90
N PRO A 135 -6.92 -6.05 -2.17
CA PRO A 135 -6.86 -5.06 -3.26
C PRO A 135 -8.11 -4.19 -3.38
N GLU A 136 -9.27 -4.71 -2.96
CA GLU A 136 -10.54 -3.98 -2.94
C GLU A 136 -10.53 -2.79 -1.97
N GLU A 137 -9.73 -2.84 -0.91
CA GLU A 137 -9.53 -1.70 0.01
C GLU A 137 -8.83 -0.51 -0.68
N CYS A 138 -8.14 -0.78 -1.78
CA CYS A 138 -7.63 0.23 -2.72
C CYS A 138 -8.52 0.41 -3.95
N GLY A 139 -9.75 -0.08 -3.92
CA GLY A 139 -10.74 0.09 -4.99
C GLY A 139 -10.47 -0.71 -6.26
N LEU A 140 -9.52 -1.63 -6.28
CA LEU A 140 -9.37 -2.56 -7.39
C LEU A 140 -10.55 -3.54 -7.38
N PRO A 141 -11.08 -3.92 -8.55
CA PRO A 141 -12.09 -4.97 -8.63
C PRO A 141 -11.55 -6.28 -8.05
N ALA A 142 -12.43 -7.05 -7.39
CA ALA A 142 -12.11 -8.41 -7.02
C ALA A 142 -11.73 -9.20 -8.30
N GLU A 143 -10.62 -9.93 -8.27
CA GLU A 143 -10.29 -10.81 -9.38
C GLU A 143 -11.34 -11.93 -9.43
N GLU A 144 -12.06 -12.02 -10.55
CA GLU A 144 -12.88 -13.18 -10.80
C GLU A 144 -11.97 -14.41 -10.84
N VAL A 145 -12.10 -15.26 -9.82
CA VAL A 145 -11.53 -16.60 -9.86
C VAL A 145 -12.24 -17.32 -11.00
N VAL A 146 -11.62 -17.31 -12.18
CA VAL A 146 -12.08 -18.15 -13.28
C VAL A 146 -11.95 -19.58 -12.80
N SER A 147 -13.05 -20.12 -12.27
CA SER A 147 -13.16 -21.55 -11.97
C SER A 147 -12.84 -22.30 -13.25
N PRO A 148 -11.85 -23.24 -13.24
CA PRO A 148 -11.60 -24.05 -14.42
C PRO A 148 -12.92 -24.75 -14.76
N CYS A 149 -13.44 -24.50 -15.97
CA CYS A 149 -14.62 -25.16 -16.48
C CYS A 149 -14.51 -26.65 -16.20
N LYS A 150 -15.50 -27.17 -15.44
CA LYS A 150 -15.72 -28.62 -15.41
C LYS A 150 -15.96 -29.06 -16.86
N ALA A 151 -14.98 -29.78 -17.39
CA ALA A 151 -15.18 -30.59 -18.61
C ALA A 151 -16.07 -31.79 -18.28
#